data_4bbccc5ea9bbf61982e5f587ea5afa49
#
_entry.id   4bbccc5ea9bbf61982e5f587ea5afa49
#
_cell.length_a   1.000
_cell.length_b   1.000
_cell.length_c   1.000
_cell.angle_alpha   90.00
_cell.angle_beta   90.00
_cell.angle_gamma   90.00
#
_symmetry.space_group_name_H-M   'P 1'
#
loop_
_entity.id
_entity.type
_entity.pdbx_description
1 polymer ?
#
loop_
_entity_poly.entity_id
_entity_poly.type
_entity_poly.pdbx_seq_one_letter_code
_entity_poly.pdbx_strand_id
1 'polypeptide(L)'
;MTYSIVGADLEAGEVGCAVQSKYFAVGAVVPWAKAGVGAVATQAAGVAAYGARVLERLEVGAEPAEALRLVLADDEARETRQLGVVTADGRSASFTGSECNDWAGDVQGAAFAAQGNILAGPEVVAEMERAFEKTDGPLAERLMAALEAAEAAGGDRRGRQSAAMVVERAGAGAGSSEGIDRVVDLRVDDHPEPIDELRRLLGIQTSWRLASEAMAFYERKDFAGGIELMRGGLERASDPSGVLFYQLACFESLAGQREAAVEHLRAAIEADAAWRADAKADSDFDPLRDDPALQELLQG
;
A
#
# COMPACT_ATOMS: atom_id res chain seq x y z
N MET A 1 -8.23 -20.28 -0.38
CA MET A 1 -7.15 -20.01 0.60
C MET A 1 -6.71 -18.57 0.43
N THR A 2 -6.50 -17.87 1.52
CA THR A 2 -6.25 -16.43 1.47
C THR A 2 -5.78 -15.98 2.84
N TYR A 3 -4.84 -15.06 2.91
CA TYR A 3 -4.60 -14.29 4.12
C TYR A 3 -4.72 -12.80 3.82
N SER A 4 -5.25 -12.07 4.78
CA SER A 4 -5.51 -10.64 4.65
C SER A 4 -5.42 -9.94 5.99
N ILE A 5 -5.20 -8.65 5.94
CA ILE A 5 -5.22 -7.75 7.09
C ILE A 5 -6.02 -6.51 6.75
N VAL A 6 -6.84 -6.06 7.69
CA VAL A 6 -7.45 -4.74 7.69
C VAL A 6 -6.79 -3.90 8.77
N GLY A 7 -6.54 -2.63 8.49
CA GLY A 7 -5.86 -1.73 9.41
C GLY A 7 -6.37 -0.31 9.33
N ALA A 8 -6.16 0.45 10.40
CA ALA A 8 -6.42 1.89 10.49
C ALA A 8 -5.20 2.62 11.04
N ASP A 9 -4.98 3.83 10.54
CA ASP A 9 -4.07 4.83 11.10
C ASP A 9 -4.91 6.01 11.59
N LEU A 10 -5.03 6.12 12.90
CA LEU A 10 -5.90 7.11 13.55
C LEU A 10 -5.37 8.54 13.43
N GLU A 11 -4.05 8.69 13.32
CA GLU A 11 -3.41 9.99 13.18
C GLU A 11 -3.53 10.50 11.75
N ALA A 12 -3.26 9.64 10.77
CA ALA A 12 -3.40 9.97 9.37
C ALA A 12 -4.86 9.98 8.87
N GLY A 13 -5.79 9.37 9.63
CA GLY A 13 -7.19 9.19 9.22
C GLY A 13 -7.35 8.19 8.08
N GLU A 14 -6.44 7.21 7.98
CA GLU A 14 -6.40 6.20 6.94
C GLU A 14 -7.04 4.88 7.40
N VAL A 15 -7.72 4.22 6.48
CA VAL A 15 -8.23 2.85 6.63
C VAL A 15 -7.85 2.03 5.41
N GLY A 16 -7.52 0.75 5.60
CA GLY A 16 -7.06 -0.04 4.48
C GLY A 16 -7.17 -1.54 4.67
N CYS A 17 -7.02 -2.26 3.57
CA CYS A 17 -6.99 -3.71 3.52
C CYS A 17 -5.91 -4.17 2.56
N ALA A 18 -5.14 -5.20 2.97
CA ALA A 18 -4.20 -5.89 2.10
C ALA A 18 -4.45 -7.40 2.13
N VAL A 19 -4.21 -8.07 0.99
CA VAL A 19 -4.54 -9.49 0.79
C VAL A 19 -3.60 -10.17 -0.18
N GLN A 20 -3.33 -11.46 0.06
CA GLN A 20 -2.70 -12.39 -0.87
C GLN A 20 -3.53 -13.67 -0.98
N SER A 21 -3.54 -14.31 -2.15
CA SER A 21 -4.24 -15.57 -2.37
C SER A 21 -3.67 -16.37 -3.53
N LYS A 22 -3.78 -17.71 -3.45
CA LYS A 22 -3.72 -18.60 -4.62
C LYS A 22 -5.10 -18.61 -5.30
N TYR A 23 -5.53 -17.43 -5.73
CA TYR A 23 -6.77 -17.19 -6.44
C TYR A 23 -6.54 -16.06 -7.45
N PHE A 24 -7.07 -16.17 -8.65
CA PHE A 24 -6.92 -15.13 -9.68
C PHE A 24 -7.65 -13.86 -9.29
N ALA A 25 -6.97 -12.70 -9.39
CA ALA A 25 -7.53 -11.36 -9.16
C ALA A 25 -8.24 -11.20 -7.79
N VAL A 26 -7.61 -11.65 -6.71
CA VAL A 26 -8.16 -11.57 -5.34
C VAL A 26 -8.58 -10.16 -4.93
N GLY A 27 -7.88 -9.15 -5.46
CA GLY A 27 -8.17 -7.74 -5.22
C GLY A 27 -9.53 -7.26 -5.72
N ALA A 28 -10.19 -8.04 -6.59
CA ALA A 28 -11.53 -7.71 -7.09
C ALA A 28 -12.65 -8.08 -6.09
N VAL A 29 -12.36 -8.93 -5.10
CA VAL A 29 -13.42 -9.55 -4.28
C VAL A 29 -13.20 -9.45 -2.78
N VAL A 30 -11.94 -9.44 -2.30
CA VAL A 30 -11.63 -9.52 -0.86
C VAL A 30 -11.55 -8.15 -0.19
N PRO A 31 -10.75 -7.16 -0.68
CA PRO A 31 -10.51 -5.92 0.03
C PRO A 31 -11.60 -4.88 -0.23
N TRP A 32 -12.06 -4.24 0.84
CA TRP A 32 -13.01 -3.15 0.83
C TRP A 32 -12.55 -2.08 1.81
N ALA A 33 -12.66 -0.82 1.42
CA ALA A 33 -12.40 0.32 2.29
C ALA A 33 -13.37 1.46 1.98
N LYS A 34 -13.65 2.28 2.98
CA LYS A 34 -14.40 3.53 2.84
C LYS A 34 -13.84 4.56 3.80
N ALA A 35 -13.34 5.65 3.26
CA ALA A 35 -12.75 6.76 4.01
C ALA A 35 -13.69 7.25 5.13
N GLY A 36 -13.15 7.44 6.32
CA GLY A 36 -13.91 7.88 7.50
C GLY A 36 -14.86 6.85 8.10
N VAL A 37 -14.97 5.65 7.51
CA VAL A 37 -15.84 4.56 7.99
C VAL A 37 -15.02 3.37 8.48
N GLY A 38 -14.23 2.74 7.59
CA GLY A 38 -13.46 1.56 7.94
C GLY A 38 -12.99 0.74 6.75
N ALA A 39 -12.41 -0.44 7.04
CA ALA A 39 -11.99 -1.41 6.04
C ALA A 39 -12.48 -2.82 6.39
N VAL A 40 -12.72 -3.63 5.36
CA VAL A 40 -13.25 -4.99 5.47
C VAL A 40 -12.51 -5.92 4.52
N ALA A 41 -12.18 -7.13 5.00
CA ALA A 41 -11.79 -8.26 4.18
C ALA A 41 -12.90 -9.33 4.25
N THR A 42 -13.35 -9.87 3.10
CA THR A 42 -14.29 -10.98 3.02
C THR A 42 -13.72 -12.09 2.16
N GLN A 43 -13.55 -13.29 2.72
CA GLN A 43 -12.78 -14.38 2.10
C GLN A 43 -13.26 -15.78 2.52
N ALA A 44 -12.49 -16.83 2.26
CA ALA A 44 -12.82 -18.26 2.33
C ALA A 44 -13.84 -18.64 1.25
N ALA A 45 -14.99 -19.22 1.57
CA ALA A 45 -16.14 -19.26 0.67
C ALA A 45 -16.77 -17.86 0.61
N GLY A 46 -16.00 -16.86 0.10
CA GLY A 46 -16.31 -15.45 0.25
C GLY A 46 -17.55 -15.00 -0.51
N VAL A 47 -18.30 -14.08 0.09
CA VAL A 47 -19.37 -13.32 -0.55
C VAL A 47 -18.92 -11.87 -0.64
N ALA A 48 -18.49 -11.43 -1.82
CA ALA A 48 -17.92 -10.08 -2.00
C ALA A 48 -18.86 -8.97 -1.51
N ALA A 49 -20.18 -9.12 -1.71
CA ALA A 49 -21.17 -8.16 -1.24
C ALA A 49 -21.17 -7.91 0.29
N TYR A 50 -20.55 -8.79 1.08
CA TYR A 50 -20.44 -8.56 2.53
C TYR A 50 -19.53 -7.39 2.86
N GLY A 51 -18.49 -7.11 2.04
CA GLY A 51 -17.66 -5.94 2.23
C GLY A 51 -18.46 -4.65 2.25
N ALA A 52 -19.25 -4.40 1.21
CA ALA A 52 -20.11 -3.22 1.13
C ALA A 52 -21.16 -3.18 2.27
N ARG A 53 -21.82 -4.32 2.55
CA ARG A 53 -22.87 -4.40 3.59
C ARG A 53 -22.32 -4.15 4.99
N VAL A 54 -21.11 -4.62 5.31
CA VAL A 54 -20.45 -4.33 6.59
C VAL A 54 -20.15 -2.84 6.69
N LEU A 55 -19.56 -2.23 5.66
CA LEU A 55 -19.29 -0.78 5.63
C LEU A 55 -20.56 0.05 5.81
N GLU A 56 -21.67 -0.32 5.17
CA GLU A 56 -22.97 0.34 5.35
C GLU A 56 -23.45 0.28 6.81
N ARG A 57 -23.22 -0.84 7.54
CA ARG A 57 -23.57 -0.96 8.95
C ARG A 57 -22.67 -0.11 9.84
N LEU A 58 -21.37 -0.08 9.56
CA LEU A 58 -20.43 0.78 10.28
C LEU A 58 -20.76 2.26 10.10
N GLU A 59 -21.13 2.67 8.90
CA GLU A 59 -21.50 4.07 8.57
C GLU A 59 -22.67 4.59 9.39
N VAL A 60 -23.61 3.71 9.73
CA VAL A 60 -24.75 4.04 10.60
C VAL A 60 -24.48 3.78 12.09
N GLY A 61 -23.21 3.53 12.46
CA GLY A 61 -22.74 3.47 13.84
C GLY A 61 -22.82 2.08 14.50
N ALA A 62 -22.96 1.00 13.73
CA ALA A 62 -22.88 -0.34 14.30
C ALA A 62 -21.47 -0.65 14.82
N GLU A 63 -21.38 -1.36 15.94
CA GLU A 63 -20.11 -1.93 16.40
C GLU A 63 -19.58 -2.99 15.41
N PRO A 64 -18.23 -3.13 15.23
CA PRO A 64 -17.65 -4.08 14.27
C PRO A 64 -18.20 -5.50 14.39
N ALA A 65 -18.20 -6.07 15.58
CA ALA A 65 -18.72 -7.42 15.82
C ALA A 65 -20.22 -7.56 15.51
N GLU A 66 -21.00 -6.52 15.80
CA GLU A 66 -22.44 -6.49 15.48
C GLU A 66 -22.66 -6.37 13.97
N ALA A 67 -21.86 -5.57 13.25
CA ALA A 67 -21.93 -5.47 11.79
C ALA A 67 -21.68 -6.83 11.13
N LEU A 68 -20.65 -7.57 11.57
CA LEU A 68 -20.38 -8.94 11.10
C LEU A 68 -21.56 -9.88 11.41
N ARG A 69 -22.05 -9.87 12.64
CA ARG A 69 -23.18 -10.70 13.05
C ARG A 69 -24.43 -10.46 12.21
N LEU A 70 -24.74 -9.20 11.90
CA LEU A 70 -25.92 -8.82 11.13
C LEU A 70 -25.82 -9.26 9.66
N VAL A 71 -24.65 -9.17 9.02
CA VAL A 71 -24.51 -9.60 7.61
C VAL A 71 -24.48 -11.11 7.46
N LEU A 72 -24.12 -11.84 8.52
CA LEU A 72 -24.07 -13.30 8.55
C LEU A 72 -25.36 -13.95 9.07
N ALA A 73 -26.32 -13.18 9.64
CA ALA A 73 -27.47 -13.70 10.35
C ALA A 73 -28.34 -14.66 9.52
N ASP A 74 -28.57 -14.32 8.25
CA ASP A 74 -29.42 -15.08 7.33
C ASP A 74 -28.59 -15.95 6.35
N ASP A 75 -27.27 -16.08 6.54
CA ASP A 75 -26.42 -16.92 5.72
C ASP A 75 -26.35 -18.34 6.31
N GLU A 76 -27.05 -19.28 5.71
CA GLU A 76 -27.02 -20.69 6.12
C GLU A 76 -25.63 -21.32 6.04
N ALA A 77 -24.77 -20.79 5.15
CA ALA A 77 -23.38 -21.23 4.96
C ALA A 77 -22.35 -20.36 5.73
N ARG A 78 -22.78 -19.57 6.73
CA ARG A 78 -21.89 -18.63 7.46
C ARG A 78 -20.66 -19.30 8.05
N GLU A 79 -20.72 -20.56 8.44
CA GLU A 79 -19.60 -21.31 9.00
C GLU A 79 -18.46 -21.57 7.98
N THR A 80 -18.71 -21.31 6.70
CA THR A 80 -17.69 -21.36 5.65
C THR A 80 -17.09 -19.98 5.33
N ARG A 81 -17.53 -18.90 5.98
CA ARG A 81 -17.10 -17.53 5.72
C ARG A 81 -15.95 -17.11 6.64
N GLN A 82 -15.13 -16.17 6.18
CA GLN A 82 -14.11 -15.53 6.99
C GLN A 82 -14.09 -14.05 6.68
N LEU A 83 -14.22 -13.21 7.71
CA LEU A 83 -14.24 -11.75 7.59
C LEU A 83 -13.36 -11.11 8.66
N GLY A 84 -12.72 -9.99 8.28
CA GLY A 84 -12.07 -9.08 9.22
C GLY A 84 -12.56 -7.67 8.96
N VAL A 85 -12.68 -6.87 10.01
CA VAL A 85 -13.14 -5.49 9.93
C VAL A 85 -12.41 -4.60 10.91
N VAL A 86 -12.14 -3.37 10.48
CA VAL A 86 -11.64 -2.28 11.32
C VAL A 86 -12.43 -1.01 11.01
N THR A 87 -12.75 -0.23 12.04
CA THR A 87 -13.35 1.10 11.89
C THR A 87 -12.31 2.20 11.81
N ALA A 88 -12.68 3.37 11.32
CA ALA A 88 -11.80 4.53 11.26
C ALA A 88 -11.33 5.05 12.64
N ASP A 89 -12.04 4.71 13.72
CA ASP A 89 -11.64 5.00 15.10
C ASP A 89 -10.88 3.83 15.77
N GLY A 90 -10.48 2.79 15.01
CA GLY A 90 -9.57 1.74 15.43
C GLY A 90 -10.23 0.55 16.14
N ARG A 91 -11.56 0.47 16.26
CA ARG A 91 -12.23 -0.74 16.77
C ARG A 91 -12.16 -1.82 15.69
N SER A 92 -11.94 -3.06 16.09
CA SER A 92 -11.82 -4.18 15.17
C SER A 92 -12.65 -5.37 15.59
N ALA A 93 -12.95 -6.24 14.63
CA ALA A 93 -13.54 -7.56 14.87
C ALA A 93 -13.18 -8.51 13.72
N SER A 94 -13.22 -9.80 14.00
CA SER A 94 -13.05 -10.85 13.01
C SER A 94 -14.06 -11.97 13.23
N PHE A 95 -14.30 -12.74 12.17
CA PHE A 95 -15.10 -13.94 12.17
C PHE A 95 -14.44 -15.00 11.29
N THR A 96 -14.11 -16.13 11.87
CA THR A 96 -13.66 -17.33 11.16
C THR A 96 -14.67 -18.45 11.45
N GLY A 97 -15.46 -18.83 10.44
CA GLY A 97 -16.45 -19.89 10.57
C GLY A 97 -15.79 -21.25 10.77
N SER A 98 -16.45 -22.13 11.53
CA SER A 98 -15.92 -23.44 11.95
C SER A 98 -15.72 -24.44 10.79
N GLU A 99 -16.30 -24.17 9.62
CA GLU A 99 -16.14 -24.96 8.39
C GLU A 99 -15.13 -24.35 7.42
N CYS A 100 -14.38 -23.29 7.81
CA CYS A 100 -13.24 -22.83 7.04
C CYS A 100 -12.18 -23.91 6.98
N ASN A 101 -11.58 -24.09 5.79
CA ASN A 101 -10.56 -25.14 5.61
C ASN A 101 -9.28 -24.85 6.39
N ASP A 102 -8.75 -25.87 7.06
CA ASP A 102 -7.57 -25.83 7.91
C ASP A 102 -6.26 -25.53 7.15
N TRP A 103 -5.28 -24.87 7.76
CA TRP A 103 -5.42 -24.16 9.03
C TRP A 103 -6.17 -22.84 8.76
N ALA A 104 -7.15 -22.50 9.59
CA ALA A 104 -7.86 -21.24 9.51
C ALA A 104 -7.94 -20.58 10.89
N GLY A 105 -7.84 -19.26 10.92
CA GLY A 105 -7.94 -18.49 12.15
C GLY A 105 -7.73 -17.01 11.90
N ASP A 106 -7.84 -16.26 12.99
CA ASP A 106 -7.70 -14.81 12.98
C ASP A 106 -7.07 -14.30 14.28
N VAL A 107 -6.61 -13.06 14.23
CA VAL A 107 -6.17 -12.26 15.36
C VAL A 107 -6.67 -10.84 15.17
N GLN A 108 -6.99 -10.18 16.28
CA GLN A 108 -7.45 -8.80 16.28
C GLN A 108 -6.77 -8.01 17.39
N GLY A 109 -6.46 -6.77 17.10
CA GLY A 109 -5.80 -5.87 18.03
C GLY A 109 -6.30 -4.43 17.89
N ALA A 110 -5.59 -3.50 18.50
CA ALA A 110 -5.88 -2.09 18.36
C ALA A 110 -5.64 -1.64 16.91
N ALA A 111 -6.69 -1.19 16.25
CA ALA A 111 -6.68 -0.67 14.89
C ALA A 111 -6.33 -1.70 13.77
N PHE A 112 -6.46 -3.00 14.01
CA PHE A 112 -6.31 -4.02 12.96
C PHE A 112 -7.06 -5.32 13.25
N ALA A 113 -7.30 -6.12 12.20
CA ALA A 113 -7.62 -7.54 12.26
C ALA A 113 -6.92 -8.27 11.12
N ALA A 114 -6.28 -9.40 11.42
CA ALA A 114 -5.63 -10.28 10.45
C ALA A 114 -6.25 -11.66 10.49
N GLN A 115 -6.46 -12.27 9.34
CA GLN A 115 -7.12 -13.56 9.20
C GLN A 115 -6.61 -14.34 7.99
N GLY A 116 -6.77 -15.65 8.07
CA GLY A 116 -6.46 -16.50 6.93
C GLY A 116 -7.06 -17.89 7.04
N ASN A 117 -7.10 -18.59 5.93
CA ASN A 117 -7.62 -19.96 5.81
C ASN A 117 -6.76 -20.79 4.87
N ILE A 118 -6.70 -22.11 5.10
CA ILE A 118 -5.79 -23.08 4.46
C ILE A 118 -4.30 -22.62 4.56
N LEU A 119 -3.91 -21.97 5.61
CA LEU A 119 -2.56 -21.49 5.86
C LEU A 119 -1.57 -22.62 6.21
N ALA A 120 -0.29 -22.31 6.18
CA ALA A 120 0.77 -23.22 6.66
C ALA A 120 0.59 -23.56 8.15
N GLY A 121 0.14 -22.59 8.96
CA GLY A 121 -0.10 -22.74 10.39
C GLY A 121 -0.55 -21.43 11.04
N PRO A 122 -0.75 -21.44 12.38
CA PRO A 122 -1.13 -20.25 13.14
C PRO A 122 -0.08 -19.15 13.13
N GLU A 123 1.21 -19.50 12.90
CA GLU A 123 2.30 -18.53 12.82
C GLU A 123 2.08 -17.49 11.73
N VAL A 124 1.35 -17.83 10.65
CA VAL A 124 1.09 -16.90 9.56
C VAL A 124 0.36 -15.65 10.06
N VAL A 125 -0.76 -15.81 10.79
CA VAL A 125 -1.50 -14.66 11.33
C VAL A 125 -0.78 -14.00 12.51
N ALA A 126 -0.04 -14.78 13.31
CA ALA A 126 0.75 -14.22 14.41
C ALA A 126 1.91 -13.34 13.93
N GLU A 127 2.57 -13.70 12.83
CA GLU A 127 3.60 -12.86 12.23
C GLU A 127 3.03 -11.63 11.53
N MET A 128 1.81 -11.71 10.95
CA MET A 128 1.09 -10.54 10.44
C MET A 128 0.86 -9.49 11.55
N GLU A 129 0.35 -9.93 12.70
CA GLU A 129 0.15 -9.09 13.88
C GLU A 129 1.46 -8.40 14.29
N ARG A 130 2.51 -9.21 14.55
CA ARG A 130 3.82 -8.69 14.99
C ARG A 130 4.42 -7.68 14.01
N ALA A 131 4.34 -7.97 12.71
CA ALA A 131 4.87 -7.07 11.69
C ALA A 131 4.08 -5.77 11.63
N PHE A 132 2.74 -5.85 11.66
CA PHE A 132 1.88 -4.67 11.64
C PHE A 132 2.11 -3.74 12.85
N GLU A 133 2.25 -4.31 14.04
CA GLU A 133 2.49 -3.55 15.29
C GLU A 133 3.91 -2.98 15.37
N LYS A 134 4.91 -3.67 14.82
CA LYS A 134 6.32 -3.27 14.89
C LYS A 134 6.74 -2.26 13.83
N THR A 135 6.02 -2.23 12.71
CA THR A 135 6.39 -1.37 11.59
C THR A 135 5.86 0.04 11.83
N ASP A 136 6.77 1.01 11.86
CA ASP A 136 6.44 2.42 11.91
C ASP A 136 6.16 2.99 10.51
N GLY A 137 5.46 4.13 10.45
CA GLY A 137 5.23 4.87 9.22
C GLY A 137 3.84 4.67 8.62
N PRO A 138 3.64 4.98 7.32
CA PRO A 138 2.34 4.98 6.66
C PRO A 138 1.60 3.64 6.76
N LEU A 139 0.26 3.70 6.81
CA LEU A 139 -0.58 2.48 6.89
C LEU A 139 -0.25 1.46 5.79
N ALA A 140 -0.02 1.93 4.55
CA ALA A 140 0.33 1.05 3.44
C ALA A 140 1.62 0.23 3.69
N GLU A 141 2.64 0.82 4.31
CA GLU A 141 3.88 0.11 4.67
C GLU A 141 3.65 -0.92 5.79
N ARG A 142 2.83 -0.59 6.78
CA ARG A 142 2.45 -1.50 7.86
C ARG A 142 1.65 -2.71 7.33
N LEU A 143 0.70 -2.46 6.42
CA LEU A 143 -0.07 -3.51 5.75
C LEU A 143 0.82 -4.39 4.87
N MET A 144 1.77 -3.78 4.15
CA MET A 144 2.71 -4.52 3.31
C MET A 144 3.63 -5.41 4.12
N ALA A 145 4.21 -4.88 5.21
CA ALA A 145 5.04 -5.65 6.13
C ALA A 145 4.31 -6.87 6.72
N ALA A 146 3.01 -6.73 7.02
CA ALA A 146 2.19 -7.84 7.47
C ALA A 146 2.03 -8.94 6.40
N LEU A 147 1.83 -8.59 5.11
CA LEU A 147 1.77 -9.57 4.03
C LEU A 147 3.12 -10.29 3.82
N GLU A 148 4.23 -9.55 3.86
CA GLU A 148 5.59 -10.10 3.73
C GLU A 148 5.91 -11.07 4.86
N ALA A 149 5.55 -10.73 6.10
CA ALA A 149 5.73 -11.58 7.27
C ALA A 149 4.88 -12.85 7.18
N ALA A 150 3.63 -12.75 6.72
CA ALA A 150 2.77 -13.89 6.46
C ALA A 150 3.38 -14.86 5.44
N GLU A 151 3.91 -14.31 4.34
CA GLU A 151 4.55 -15.11 3.29
C GLU A 151 5.81 -15.82 3.83
N ALA A 152 6.65 -15.11 4.59
CA ALA A 152 7.84 -15.66 5.23
C ALA A 152 7.51 -16.77 6.25
N ALA A 153 6.35 -16.71 6.92
CA ALA A 153 5.85 -17.72 7.85
C ALA A 153 5.21 -18.94 7.14
N GLY A 154 5.25 -18.99 5.80
CA GLY A 154 4.75 -20.11 4.99
C GLY A 154 3.43 -19.85 4.26
N GLY A 155 2.76 -18.73 4.52
CA GLY A 155 1.62 -18.20 3.77
C GLY A 155 0.54 -19.21 3.42
N ASP A 156 0.11 -19.13 2.17
CA ASP A 156 -0.87 -20.01 1.53
C ASP A 156 -0.24 -21.37 1.16
N ARG A 157 -0.70 -22.51 1.75
CA ARG A 157 -0.17 -23.85 1.46
C ARG A 157 -0.24 -24.27 0.00
N ARG A 158 -1.08 -23.65 -0.82
CA ARG A 158 -1.19 -23.92 -2.26
C ARG A 158 -0.20 -23.11 -3.08
N GLY A 159 0.47 -22.14 -2.47
CA GLY A 159 1.34 -21.17 -3.11
C GLY A 159 0.66 -19.82 -3.34
N ARG A 160 1.15 -19.06 -4.29
CA ARG A 160 0.84 -17.64 -4.56
C ARG A 160 0.25 -17.48 -5.93
N GLN A 161 -0.56 -16.42 -6.14
CA GLN A 161 -1.04 -16.08 -7.49
C GLN A 161 -1.36 -14.59 -7.61
N SER A 162 -2.05 -13.99 -6.63
CA SER A 162 -2.45 -12.59 -6.69
C SER A 162 -2.32 -11.91 -5.34
N ALA A 163 -2.17 -10.58 -5.35
CA ALA A 163 -2.16 -9.74 -4.16
C ALA A 163 -2.81 -8.40 -4.46
N ALA A 164 -3.30 -7.71 -3.42
CA ALA A 164 -3.86 -6.38 -3.57
C ALA A 164 -3.78 -5.60 -2.26
N MET A 165 -3.81 -4.27 -2.40
CA MET A 165 -3.89 -3.33 -1.29
C MET A 165 -4.79 -2.16 -1.67
N VAL A 166 -5.69 -1.79 -0.76
CA VAL A 166 -6.48 -0.57 -0.84
C VAL A 166 -6.31 0.21 0.46
N VAL A 167 -6.06 1.52 0.35
CA VAL A 167 -6.03 2.45 1.50
C VAL A 167 -6.83 3.68 1.11
N GLU A 168 -7.72 4.11 1.98
CA GLU A 168 -8.55 5.29 1.78
C GLU A 168 -8.42 6.29 2.94
N ARG A 169 -8.48 7.56 2.60
CA ARG A 169 -8.51 8.71 3.52
C ARG A 169 -9.40 9.79 2.94
N ALA A 170 -10.27 10.36 3.74
CA ALA A 170 -11.16 11.43 3.30
C ALA A 170 -10.36 12.64 2.76
N GLY A 171 -10.69 13.07 1.55
CA GLY A 171 -10.04 14.19 0.89
C GLY A 171 -8.60 13.90 0.42
N ALA A 172 -8.22 12.65 0.22
CA ALA A 172 -6.87 12.28 -0.20
C ALA A 172 -6.51 12.74 -1.61
N GLY A 173 -7.50 12.86 -2.52
CA GLY A 173 -7.28 13.26 -3.89
C GLY A 173 -7.03 14.75 -4.05
N ALA A 174 -6.10 15.12 -4.93
CA ALA A 174 -5.81 16.49 -5.33
C ALA A 174 -5.65 16.58 -6.85
N GLY A 175 -5.86 17.75 -7.44
CA GLY A 175 -5.73 17.96 -8.89
C GLY A 175 -6.68 17.04 -9.68
N SER A 176 -6.13 16.21 -10.57
CA SER A 176 -6.92 15.28 -11.39
C SER A 176 -7.60 14.16 -10.61
N SER A 177 -7.20 13.95 -9.36
CA SER A 177 -7.76 12.96 -8.44
C SER A 177 -8.72 13.56 -7.40
N GLU A 178 -9.09 14.84 -7.54
CA GLU A 178 -10.04 15.50 -6.65
C GLU A 178 -11.37 14.73 -6.57
N GLY A 179 -11.85 14.49 -5.35
CA GLY A 179 -13.05 13.68 -5.11
C GLY A 179 -12.83 12.17 -5.06
N ILE A 180 -11.57 11.71 -5.15
CA ILE A 180 -11.19 10.32 -4.93
C ILE A 180 -10.50 10.22 -3.56
N ASP A 181 -11.06 9.42 -2.66
CA ASP A 181 -10.52 9.22 -1.31
C ASP A 181 -9.42 8.14 -1.25
N ARG A 182 -9.03 7.58 -2.39
CA ARG A 182 -8.00 6.52 -2.47
C ARG A 182 -6.59 7.05 -2.35
N VAL A 183 -5.89 6.59 -1.33
CA VAL A 183 -4.45 6.80 -1.13
C VAL A 183 -3.66 5.72 -1.87
N VAL A 184 -4.12 4.46 -1.78
CA VAL A 184 -3.54 3.29 -2.47
C VAL A 184 -4.66 2.46 -3.09
N ASP A 185 -4.48 2.04 -4.35
CA ASP A 185 -5.31 1.02 -5.02
C ASP A 185 -4.40 0.24 -5.97
N LEU A 186 -3.78 -0.79 -5.44
CA LEU A 186 -2.80 -1.60 -6.16
C LEU A 186 -3.26 -3.05 -6.23
N ARG A 187 -3.14 -3.65 -7.41
CA ARG A 187 -3.56 -5.01 -7.67
C ARG A 187 -2.56 -5.74 -8.55
N VAL A 188 -2.20 -6.92 -8.12
CA VAL A 188 -1.44 -7.91 -8.88
C VAL A 188 -2.38 -9.08 -9.11
N ASP A 189 -3.01 -9.13 -10.28
CA ASP A 189 -4.09 -10.07 -10.55
C ASP A 189 -3.60 -11.50 -10.83
N ASP A 190 -2.38 -11.65 -11.40
CA ASP A 190 -1.73 -12.94 -11.66
C ASP A 190 -0.21 -12.77 -11.77
N HIS A 191 0.55 -13.30 -10.81
CA HIS A 191 2.02 -13.25 -10.81
C HIS A 191 2.59 -14.42 -9.99
N PRO A 192 3.75 -15.00 -10.32
CA PRO A 192 4.37 -16.04 -9.51
C PRO A 192 4.84 -15.54 -8.13
N GLU A 193 5.26 -14.27 -8.04
CA GLU A 193 5.69 -13.59 -6.80
C GLU A 193 4.84 -12.32 -6.60
N PRO A 194 3.56 -12.46 -6.20
CA PRO A 194 2.63 -11.31 -6.19
C PRO A 194 2.92 -10.32 -5.07
N ILE A 195 3.55 -10.75 -3.96
CA ILE A 195 3.95 -9.88 -2.86
C ILE A 195 5.10 -8.98 -3.28
N ASP A 196 6.14 -9.54 -3.93
CA ASP A 196 7.29 -8.77 -4.42
C ASP A 196 6.84 -7.74 -5.47
N GLU A 197 5.93 -8.14 -6.35
CA GLU A 197 5.38 -7.23 -7.35
C GLU A 197 4.50 -6.14 -6.73
N LEU A 198 3.68 -6.48 -5.71
CA LEU A 198 2.90 -5.48 -4.97
C LEU A 198 3.81 -4.49 -4.24
N ARG A 199 4.92 -4.96 -3.64
CA ARG A 199 5.96 -4.12 -3.02
C ARG A 199 6.57 -3.17 -4.04
N ARG A 200 6.92 -3.68 -5.24
CA ARG A 200 7.46 -2.87 -6.34
C ARG A 200 6.47 -1.78 -6.77
N LEU A 201 5.20 -2.12 -6.93
CA LEU A 201 4.15 -1.17 -7.31
C LEU A 201 3.91 -0.11 -6.22
N LEU A 202 3.96 -0.49 -4.94
CA LEU A 202 3.85 0.44 -3.82
C LEU A 202 5.02 1.43 -3.81
N GLY A 203 6.24 0.97 -4.12
CA GLY A 203 7.41 1.83 -4.28
C GLY A 203 7.20 2.88 -5.38
N ILE A 204 6.75 2.46 -6.56
CA ILE A 204 6.43 3.36 -7.67
C ILE A 204 5.40 4.41 -7.24
N GLN A 205 4.28 3.99 -6.66
CA GLN A 205 3.23 4.92 -6.25
C GLN A 205 3.71 5.91 -5.19
N THR A 206 4.50 5.44 -4.22
CA THR A 206 5.09 6.30 -3.18
C THR A 206 6.02 7.35 -3.80
N SER A 207 6.87 6.95 -4.76
CA SER A 207 7.79 7.85 -5.45
C SER A 207 7.04 8.93 -6.24
N TRP A 208 6.02 8.57 -6.99
CA TRP A 208 5.18 9.54 -7.72
C TRP A 208 4.44 10.50 -6.79
N ARG A 209 3.92 10.00 -5.66
CA ARG A 209 3.25 10.85 -4.67
C ARG A 209 4.21 11.87 -4.06
N LEU A 210 5.39 11.44 -3.64
CA LEU A 210 6.40 12.33 -3.06
C LEU A 210 6.93 13.34 -4.07
N ALA A 211 7.16 12.93 -5.32
CA ALA A 211 7.53 13.82 -6.40
C ALA A 211 6.45 14.89 -6.63
N SER A 212 5.18 14.49 -6.62
CA SER A 212 4.05 15.42 -6.74
C SER A 212 3.94 16.39 -5.55
N GLU A 213 4.14 15.91 -4.32
CA GLU A 213 4.16 16.76 -3.11
C GLU A 213 5.32 17.77 -3.14
N ALA A 214 6.48 17.36 -3.69
CA ALA A 214 7.63 18.25 -3.85
C ALA A 214 7.33 19.46 -4.77
N MET A 215 6.38 19.36 -5.71
CA MET A 215 6.03 20.48 -6.60
C MET A 215 5.53 21.71 -5.85
N ALA A 216 4.90 21.55 -4.69
CA ALA A 216 4.52 22.69 -3.85
C ALA A 216 5.74 23.45 -3.29
N PHE A 217 6.86 22.77 -3.11
CA PHE A 217 8.15 23.41 -2.74
C PHE A 217 8.80 24.06 -3.97
N TYR A 218 8.69 23.44 -5.13
CA TYR A 218 9.19 24.00 -6.40
C TYR A 218 8.55 25.37 -6.70
N GLU A 219 7.22 25.47 -6.59
CA GLU A 219 6.48 26.72 -6.84
C GLU A 219 6.92 27.85 -5.90
N ARG A 220 7.27 27.54 -4.65
CA ARG A 220 7.77 28.51 -3.67
C ARG A 220 9.27 28.76 -3.76
N LYS A 221 9.98 28.03 -4.64
CA LYS A 221 11.46 28.00 -4.76
C LYS A 221 12.15 27.57 -3.45
N ASP A 222 11.47 26.78 -2.65
CA ASP A 222 12.03 26.16 -1.44
C ASP A 222 12.65 24.81 -1.79
N PHE A 223 13.74 24.86 -2.56
CA PHE A 223 14.41 23.64 -3.03
C PHE A 223 14.97 22.81 -1.87
N ALA A 224 15.41 23.45 -0.79
CA ALA A 224 15.92 22.74 0.38
C ALA A 224 14.84 21.87 1.05
N GLY A 225 13.64 22.42 1.27
CA GLY A 225 12.51 21.68 1.84
C GLY A 225 12.07 20.52 0.93
N GLY A 226 12.04 20.74 -0.38
CA GLY A 226 11.73 19.68 -1.35
C GLY A 226 12.77 18.55 -1.36
N ILE A 227 14.05 18.87 -1.27
CA ILE A 227 15.16 17.90 -1.16
C ILE A 227 15.00 17.07 0.12
N GLU A 228 14.73 17.70 1.26
CA GLU A 228 14.55 17.00 2.54
C GLU A 228 13.36 16.02 2.48
N LEU A 229 12.22 16.45 1.92
CA LEU A 229 11.05 15.60 1.72
C LEU A 229 11.40 14.35 0.90
N MET A 230 12.05 14.53 -0.26
CA MET A 230 12.33 13.44 -1.19
C MET A 230 13.43 12.49 -0.66
N ARG A 231 14.47 13.00 -0.03
CA ARG A 231 15.52 12.18 0.62
C ARG A 231 14.92 11.33 1.75
N GLY A 232 14.09 11.92 2.61
CA GLY A 232 13.38 11.17 3.64
C GLY A 232 12.43 10.10 3.06
N GLY A 233 11.92 10.30 1.85
CA GLY A 233 11.17 9.29 1.10
C GLY A 233 12.04 8.11 0.65
N LEU A 234 13.20 8.39 0.06
CA LEU A 234 14.16 7.37 -0.41
C LEU A 234 14.77 6.53 0.72
N GLU A 235 14.87 7.08 1.94
CA GLU A 235 15.30 6.32 3.12
C GLU A 235 14.28 5.25 3.54
N ARG A 236 13.01 5.44 3.22
CA ARG A 236 11.90 4.58 3.65
C ARG A 236 11.38 3.65 2.55
N ALA A 237 11.52 4.03 1.29
CA ALA A 237 10.99 3.27 0.16
C ALA A 237 11.96 3.26 -1.02
N SER A 238 11.94 2.17 -1.78
CA SER A 238 12.67 2.09 -3.05
C SER A 238 11.99 2.94 -4.13
N ASP A 239 12.77 3.45 -5.07
CA ASP A 239 12.25 4.14 -6.26
C ASP A 239 12.54 3.34 -7.54
N PRO A 240 11.78 2.29 -7.82
CA PRO A 240 12.01 1.45 -8.99
C PRO A 240 11.66 2.13 -10.34
N SER A 241 11.01 3.29 -10.29
CA SER A 241 10.67 4.09 -11.48
C SER A 241 11.72 5.16 -11.80
N GLY A 242 12.59 5.50 -10.85
CA GLY A 242 13.54 6.59 -10.98
C GLY A 242 12.94 8.00 -10.90
N VAL A 243 11.62 8.15 -10.74
CA VAL A 243 10.96 9.47 -10.76
C VAL A 243 11.39 10.34 -9.59
N LEU A 244 11.52 9.75 -8.40
CA LEU A 244 11.93 10.50 -7.21
C LEU A 244 13.40 10.89 -7.28
N PHE A 245 14.26 10.01 -7.80
CA PHE A 245 15.65 10.34 -8.10
C PHE A 245 15.76 11.47 -9.12
N TYR A 246 14.96 11.44 -10.18
CA TYR A 246 14.95 12.48 -11.21
C TYR A 246 14.53 13.83 -10.63
N GLN A 247 13.41 13.89 -9.92
CA GLN A 247 12.91 15.11 -9.28
C GLN A 247 13.93 15.66 -8.26
N LEU A 248 14.55 14.77 -7.48
CA LEU A 248 15.58 15.15 -6.53
C LEU A 248 16.79 15.79 -7.24
N ALA A 249 17.21 15.21 -8.37
CA ALA A 249 18.31 15.77 -9.19
C ALA A 249 17.96 17.17 -9.73
N CYS A 250 16.71 17.41 -10.17
CA CYS A 250 16.24 18.73 -10.59
C CYS A 250 16.36 19.76 -9.44
N PHE A 251 15.83 19.42 -8.27
CA PHE A 251 15.88 20.31 -7.10
C PHE A 251 17.32 20.59 -6.65
N GLU A 252 18.19 19.58 -6.65
CA GLU A 252 19.61 19.72 -6.28
C GLU A 252 20.37 20.57 -7.30
N SER A 253 20.06 20.43 -8.60
CA SER A 253 20.61 21.30 -9.66
C SER A 253 20.26 22.77 -9.40
N LEU A 254 18.98 23.06 -9.16
CA LEU A 254 18.48 24.40 -8.87
C LEU A 254 19.01 24.96 -7.54
N ALA A 255 19.31 24.08 -6.56
CA ALA A 255 19.94 24.45 -5.30
C ALA A 255 21.50 24.59 -5.39
N GLY A 256 22.09 24.32 -6.55
CA GLY A 256 23.55 24.37 -6.77
C GLY A 256 24.34 23.19 -6.18
N GLN A 257 23.66 22.08 -5.80
CA GLN A 257 24.26 20.86 -5.24
C GLN A 257 24.72 19.93 -6.39
N ARG A 258 25.76 20.33 -7.13
CA ARG A 258 26.19 19.73 -8.40
C ARG A 258 26.43 18.22 -8.35
N GLU A 259 27.27 17.78 -7.41
CA GLU A 259 27.66 16.37 -7.28
C GLU A 259 26.45 15.50 -6.98
N ALA A 260 25.59 15.92 -6.07
CA ALA A 260 24.38 15.20 -5.69
C ALA A 260 23.38 15.12 -6.87
N ALA A 261 23.19 16.22 -7.61
CA ALA A 261 22.30 16.24 -8.78
C ALA A 261 22.74 15.23 -9.85
N VAL A 262 24.05 15.15 -10.15
CA VAL A 262 24.59 14.20 -11.13
C VAL A 262 24.46 12.75 -10.63
N GLU A 263 24.70 12.50 -9.34
CA GLU A 263 24.55 11.18 -8.72
C GLU A 263 23.09 10.68 -8.79
N HIS A 264 22.13 11.53 -8.38
CA HIS A 264 20.72 11.15 -8.41
C HIS A 264 20.17 11.05 -9.85
N LEU A 265 20.62 11.90 -10.78
CA LEU A 265 20.26 11.74 -12.19
C LEU A 265 20.78 10.41 -12.77
N ARG A 266 21.98 9.99 -12.37
CA ARG A 266 22.52 8.68 -12.75
C ARG A 266 21.62 7.55 -12.23
N ALA A 267 21.23 7.60 -10.96
CA ALA A 267 20.32 6.63 -10.37
C ALA A 267 18.94 6.59 -11.08
N ALA A 268 18.42 7.75 -11.47
CA ALA A 268 17.20 7.83 -12.28
C ALA A 268 17.35 7.12 -13.63
N ILE A 269 18.43 7.39 -14.36
CA ILE A 269 18.72 6.79 -15.67
C ILE A 269 19.00 5.27 -15.57
N GLU A 270 19.59 4.81 -14.47
CA GLU A 270 19.77 3.38 -14.18
C GLU A 270 18.43 2.67 -13.95
N ALA A 271 17.47 3.35 -13.30
CA ALA A 271 16.12 2.82 -13.12
C ALA A 271 15.31 2.82 -14.42
N ASP A 272 15.39 3.90 -15.20
CA ASP A 272 14.76 4.01 -16.53
C ASP A 272 15.61 4.91 -17.44
N ALA A 273 16.11 4.33 -18.53
CA ALA A 273 16.94 5.04 -19.52
C ALA A 273 16.22 6.22 -20.20
N ALA A 274 14.88 6.28 -20.16
CA ALA A 274 14.09 7.38 -20.72
C ALA A 274 14.42 8.72 -20.04
N TRP A 275 14.77 8.73 -18.75
CA TRP A 275 15.12 9.93 -18.00
C TRP A 275 16.32 10.70 -18.60
N ARG A 276 17.20 10.01 -19.36
CA ARG A 276 18.28 10.70 -20.07
C ARG A 276 17.78 11.66 -21.15
N ALA A 277 16.73 11.28 -21.87
CA ALA A 277 16.14 12.12 -22.90
C ALA A 277 15.43 13.33 -22.28
N ASP A 278 14.72 13.12 -21.19
CA ASP A 278 14.02 14.17 -20.45
C ASP A 278 15.03 15.19 -19.90
N ALA A 279 16.11 14.75 -19.25
CA ALA A 279 17.15 15.62 -18.70
C ALA A 279 17.87 16.47 -19.75
N LYS A 280 17.95 16.00 -20.99
CA LYS A 280 18.53 16.81 -22.10
C LYS A 280 17.71 18.06 -22.41
N ALA A 281 16.38 17.95 -22.27
CA ALA A 281 15.45 19.01 -22.60
C ALA A 281 15.03 19.86 -21.39
N ASP A 282 15.27 19.37 -20.18
CA ASP A 282 14.81 19.98 -18.95
C ASP A 282 15.67 21.19 -18.54
N SER A 283 15.05 22.35 -18.39
CA SER A 283 15.69 23.60 -17.98
C SER A 283 16.20 23.59 -16.53
N ASP A 284 15.74 22.67 -15.69
CA ASP A 284 16.19 22.57 -14.31
C ASP A 284 17.66 22.15 -14.21
N PHE A 285 18.21 21.55 -15.28
CA PHE A 285 19.63 21.25 -15.41
C PHE A 285 20.46 22.36 -16.08
N ASP A 286 19.88 23.49 -16.48
CA ASP A 286 20.63 24.59 -17.09
C ASP A 286 21.77 25.12 -16.19
N PRO A 287 21.65 25.18 -14.85
CA PRO A 287 22.78 25.55 -13.99
C PRO A 287 24.00 24.63 -14.09
N LEU A 288 23.80 23.40 -14.59
CA LEU A 288 24.84 22.36 -14.71
C LEU A 288 25.18 22.00 -16.16
N ARG A 289 24.63 22.68 -17.17
CA ARG A 289 24.82 22.32 -18.60
C ARG A 289 26.31 22.22 -19.03
N ASP A 290 27.17 23.03 -18.43
CA ASP A 290 28.60 23.04 -18.71
C ASP A 290 29.41 22.08 -17.81
N ASP A 291 28.75 21.34 -16.92
CA ASP A 291 29.40 20.37 -16.04
C ASP A 291 29.83 19.12 -16.84
N PRO A 292 31.13 18.75 -16.84
CA PRO A 292 31.61 17.61 -17.64
C PRO A 292 30.95 16.27 -17.23
N ALA A 293 30.66 16.07 -15.94
CA ALA A 293 30.02 14.83 -15.46
C ALA A 293 28.59 14.73 -15.94
N LEU A 294 27.83 15.84 -15.95
CA LEU A 294 26.50 15.87 -16.54
C LEU A 294 26.55 15.60 -18.06
N GLN A 295 27.49 16.26 -18.78
CA GLN A 295 27.62 16.05 -20.23
C GLN A 295 27.94 14.61 -20.59
N GLU A 296 28.86 13.96 -19.86
CA GLU A 296 29.17 12.54 -20.02
C GLU A 296 27.94 11.66 -19.79
N LEU A 297 27.22 11.91 -18.71
CA LEU A 297 26.00 11.16 -18.35
C LEU A 297 24.90 11.29 -19.42
N LEU A 298 24.75 12.45 -20.03
CA LEU A 298 23.76 12.70 -21.07
C LEU A 298 24.16 12.16 -22.46
N GLN A 299 25.45 11.90 -22.72
CA GLN A 299 25.96 11.38 -24.02
C GLN A 299 25.88 9.84 -24.12
N GLY A 300 26.04 9.12 -23.00
CA GLY A 300 25.99 7.66 -22.90
C GLY A 300 24.60 7.12 -23.00
#